data_75fcb6522fc61e1fd5395169798abb95
#
_entry.id   75fcb6522fc61e1fd5395169798abb95
#
_cell.length_a   1.000
_cell.length_b   1.000
_cell.length_c   1.000
_cell.angle_alpha   90.00
_cell.angle_beta   90.00
_cell.angle_gamma   90.00
#
_symmetry.space_group_name_H-M   'P 1'
#
loop_
_entity.id
_entity.type
_entity.pdbx_description
1 polymer ?
#
loop_
_entity_poly.entity_id
_entity_poly.type
_entity_poly.pdbx_seq_one_letter_code
_entity_poly.pdbx_strand_id
1 'polypeptide(L)'
;MSIATVSRVVNGSQKVSEKTRQKVMDVIKAEGYTPNIFARGLGLDSMKTIGIMCPNIADNYMARAISHLEQNFHEYGYDCILGCSGHTREAKENYVKLLLSKRIDALVMIGSTYGGNGVEEKETAYIKNASKQAPVFLINSWIEGENIYCSNADDFSAAYEVTSALIRRGKKRILFLYDSETFSAKQKMEGYERALSDAGYPVLGDLKFHTKNEIHYARDLMLAYKNLEFDSVFAVEDGLAVAALKYAKVKGISVPEELSVVGYNNSPLSVSCEPELTSVDSRIEQQCYIAVENIVKVLEGNTEVSHRTIVPCEIVKRCTTDF
;
A
#
# COMPACT_ATOMS: atom_id res chain seq x y z
N MET A 1 19.33 -17.60 -42.46
CA MET A 1 19.72 -16.44 -41.64
C MET A 1 20.28 -16.97 -40.33
N SER A 2 21.31 -16.36 -39.74
CA SER A 2 21.88 -16.88 -38.48
C SER A 2 21.01 -16.54 -37.27
N ILE A 3 21.05 -17.37 -36.21
CA ILE A 3 20.36 -17.10 -34.94
C ILE A 3 20.76 -15.73 -34.38
N ALA A 4 22.05 -15.35 -34.50
CA ALA A 4 22.56 -14.06 -34.07
C ALA A 4 21.92 -12.88 -34.82
N THR A 5 21.61 -13.05 -36.13
CA THR A 5 20.93 -12.00 -36.92
C THR A 5 19.47 -11.85 -36.48
N VAL A 6 18.76 -12.96 -36.27
CA VAL A 6 17.37 -12.94 -35.76
C VAL A 6 17.32 -12.29 -34.39
N SER A 7 18.20 -12.68 -33.47
CA SER A 7 18.34 -12.10 -32.15
C SER A 7 18.56 -10.57 -32.18
N ARG A 8 19.44 -10.09 -33.06
CA ARG A 8 19.69 -8.64 -33.23
C ARG A 8 18.47 -7.90 -33.73
N VAL A 9 17.68 -8.49 -34.64
CA VAL A 9 16.44 -7.87 -35.13
C VAL A 9 15.39 -7.82 -34.04
N VAL A 10 15.17 -8.93 -33.34
CA VAL A 10 14.21 -9.04 -32.24
C VAL A 10 14.55 -8.08 -31.10
N ASN A 11 15.86 -7.84 -30.85
CA ASN A 11 16.33 -6.91 -29.81
C ASN A 11 16.49 -5.46 -30.31
N GLY A 12 15.96 -5.10 -31.49
CA GLY A 12 15.94 -3.71 -31.99
C GLY A 12 17.31 -3.15 -32.39
N SER A 13 18.35 -3.98 -32.52
CA SER A 13 19.71 -3.54 -32.82
C SER A 13 19.81 -2.75 -34.15
N GLN A 14 20.42 -1.58 -34.12
CA GLN A 14 20.67 -0.76 -35.32
C GLN A 14 21.75 -1.35 -36.26
N LYS A 15 22.44 -2.39 -35.82
CA LYS A 15 23.49 -3.05 -36.62
C LYS A 15 22.95 -4.01 -37.69
N VAL A 16 21.63 -4.00 -37.95
CA VAL A 16 20.98 -4.84 -38.97
C VAL A 16 20.30 -3.94 -39.99
N SER A 17 20.53 -4.21 -41.32
CA SER A 17 19.91 -3.42 -42.37
C SER A 17 18.39 -3.56 -42.34
N GLU A 18 17.67 -2.51 -42.75
CA GLU A 18 16.20 -2.47 -42.76
C GLU A 18 15.61 -3.60 -43.60
N LYS A 19 16.20 -3.93 -44.75
CA LYS A 19 15.82 -5.07 -45.60
C LYS A 19 15.87 -6.42 -44.85
N THR A 20 16.88 -6.59 -43.99
CA THR A 20 17.03 -7.82 -43.19
C THR A 20 16.06 -7.83 -42.01
N ARG A 21 15.85 -6.66 -41.41
CA ARG A 21 14.85 -6.47 -40.33
C ARG A 21 13.46 -6.85 -40.84
N GLN A 22 13.03 -6.29 -41.96
CA GLN A 22 11.73 -6.55 -42.55
C GLN A 22 11.52 -8.06 -42.82
N LYS A 23 12.50 -8.73 -43.45
CA LYS A 23 12.40 -10.19 -43.70
C LYS A 23 12.23 -11.01 -42.42
N VAL A 24 12.90 -10.66 -41.34
CA VAL A 24 12.76 -11.37 -40.06
C VAL A 24 11.39 -11.11 -39.44
N MET A 25 10.93 -9.87 -39.47
CA MET A 25 9.61 -9.49 -38.94
C MET A 25 8.48 -10.15 -39.70
N ASP A 26 8.59 -10.27 -41.03
CA ASP A 26 7.62 -10.95 -41.88
C ASP A 26 7.48 -12.44 -41.52
N VAL A 27 8.61 -13.12 -41.28
CA VAL A 27 8.62 -14.52 -40.83
C VAL A 27 8.05 -14.65 -39.43
N ILE A 28 8.45 -13.79 -38.47
CA ILE A 28 7.91 -13.78 -37.11
C ILE A 28 6.37 -13.63 -37.14
N LYS A 29 5.86 -12.73 -37.98
CA LYS A 29 4.43 -12.49 -38.14
C LYS A 29 3.71 -13.68 -38.81
N ALA A 30 4.32 -14.26 -39.86
CA ALA A 30 3.75 -15.39 -40.57
C ALA A 30 3.66 -16.66 -39.73
N GLU A 31 4.69 -16.93 -38.91
CA GLU A 31 4.78 -18.11 -38.06
C GLU A 31 4.12 -17.91 -36.68
N GLY A 32 3.57 -16.74 -36.38
CA GLY A 32 3.00 -16.42 -35.06
C GLY A 32 4.01 -16.53 -33.93
N TYR A 33 5.31 -16.38 -34.25
CA TYR A 33 6.39 -16.55 -33.25
C TYR A 33 6.40 -15.39 -32.27
N THR A 34 6.15 -15.67 -31.00
CA THR A 34 6.34 -14.72 -29.90
C THR A 34 7.75 -14.88 -29.34
N PRO A 35 8.62 -13.84 -29.45
CA PRO A 35 9.98 -13.91 -28.89
C PRO A 35 9.95 -14.22 -27.41
N ASN A 36 10.74 -15.20 -26.98
CA ASN A 36 10.87 -15.51 -25.57
C ASN A 36 11.60 -14.35 -24.85
N ILE A 37 10.88 -13.68 -23.93
CA ILE A 37 11.37 -12.52 -23.16
C ILE A 37 12.65 -12.87 -22.39
N PHE A 38 12.75 -14.09 -21.84
CA PHE A 38 13.95 -14.57 -21.15
C PHE A 38 15.15 -14.73 -22.08
N ALA A 39 14.92 -15.13 -23.35
CA ALA A 39 15.97 -15.21 -24.34
C ALA A 39 16.44 -13.80 -24.81
N ARG A 40 15.55 -12.80 -24.80
CA ARG A 40 15.89 -11.40 -25.04
C ARG A 40 16.77 -10.82 -23.94
N GLY A 41 16.42 -11.09 -22.67
CA GLY A 41 17.08 -10.53 -21.49
C GLY A 41 18.51 -11.05 -21.24
N LEU A 42 18.93 -12.17 -21.86
CA LEU A 42 20.29 -12.68 -21.71
C LEU A 42 21.40 -11.77 -22.29
N GLY A 43 21.01 -10.75 -23.06
CA GLY A 43 21.95 -9.79 -23.67
C GLY A 43 21.58 -8.32 -23.45
N LEU A 44 20.62 -8.04 -22.58
CA LEU A 44 20.16 -6.70 -22.22
C LEU A 44 20.44 -6.42 -20.74
N ASP A 45 20.74 -5.17 -20.43
CA ASP A 45 20.96 -4.71 -19.06
C ASP A 45 19.64 -4.63 -18.24
N SER A 46 18.48 -4.76 -18.89
CA SER A 46 17.14 -4.70 -18.28
C SER A 46 16.23 -5.78 -18.86
N MET A 47 15.43 -6.41 -18.01
CA MET A 47 14.36 -7.36 -18.38
C MET A 47 13.03 -6.66 -18.66
N LYS A 48 12.92 -5.36 -18.42
CA LYS A 48 11.67 -4.60 -18.43
C LYS A 48 10.61 -5.26 -17.56
N THR A 49 11.00 -5.74 -16.37
CA THR A 49 10.14 -6.49 -15.47
C THR A 49 10.26 -5.96 -14.04
N ILE A 50 9.12 -5.63 -13.45
CA ILE A 50 9.00 -5.17 -12.07
C ILE A 50 8.44 -6.30 -11.20
N GLY A 51 9.09 -6.57 -10.08
CA GLY A 51 8.52 -7.44 -9.04
C GLY A 51 7.59 -6.63 -8.13
N ILE A 52 6.34 -7.06 -7.99
CA ILE A 52 5.39 -6.46 -7.03
C ILE A 52 5.10 -7.49 -5.94
N MET A 53 5.22 -7.10 -4.68
CA MET A 53 5.00 -7.98 -3.55
C MET A 53 4.02 -7.36 -2.55
N CYS A 54 3.04 -8.15 -2.10
CA CYS A 54 2.10 -7.78 -1.03
C CYS A 54 1.86 -8.97 -0.08
N PRO A 55 1.41 -8.75 1.16
CA PRO A 55 1.05 -9.83 2.06
C PRO A 55 -0.21 -10.60 1.62
N ASN A 56 -1.24 -9.89 1.14
CA ASN A 56 -2.53 -10.48 0.79
C ASN A 56 -3.22 -9.69 -0.34
N ILE A 57 -3.38 -10.28 -1.51
CA ILE A 57 -4.05 -9.64 -2.65
C ILE A 57 -5.56 -9.44 -2.45
N ALA A 58 -6.19 -10.17 -1.52
CA ALA A 58 -7.61 -10.00 -1.22
C ALA A 58 -7.90 -8.76 -0.35
N ASP A 59 -6.88 -8.10 0.15
CA ASP A 59 -7.02 -6.82 0.83
C ASP A 59 -7.32 -5.70 -0.17
N ASN A 60 -8.36 -4.89 0.09
CA ASN A 60 -8.82 -3.84 -0.82
C ASN A 60 -7.75 -2.77 -1.10
N TYR A 61 -6.98 -2.38 -0.08
CA TYR A 61 -5.91 -1.40 -0.24
C TYR A 61 -4.81 -1.94 -1.17
N MET A 62 -4.37 -3.18 -0.92
CA MET A 62 -3.33 -3.84 -1.70
C MET A 62 -3.78 -4.12 -3.13
N ALA A 63 -5.03 -4.58 -3.33
CA ALA A 63 -5.60 -4.83 -4.65
C ALA A 63 -5.65 -3.55 -5.51
N ARG A 64 -6.10 -2.42 -4.93
CA ARG A 64 -6.09 -1.11 -5.61
C ARG A 64 -4.68 -0.67 -5.96
N ALA A 65 -3.74 -0.77 -5.03
CA ALA A 65 -2.34 -0.42 -5.28
C ALA A 65 -1.74 -1.24 -6.43
N ILE A 66 -1.95 -2.56 -6.45
CA ILE A 66 -1.46 -3.45 -7.50
C ILE A 66 -2.04 -3.06 -8.86
N SER A 67 -3.35 -2.78 -8.93
CA SER A 67 -4.00 -2.37 -10.17
C SER A 67 -3.41 -1.07 -10.73
N HIS A 68 -3.19 -0.06 -9.87
CA HIS A 68 -2.59 1.20 -10.30
C HIS A 68 -1.11 1.05 -10.70
N LEU A 69 -0.34 0.26 -9.96
CA LEU A 69 1.06 0.01 -10.30
C LEU A 69 1.18 -0.69 -11.65
N GLU A 70 0.42 -1.77 -11.85
CA GLU A 70 0.46 -2.56 -13.07
C GLU A 70 0.09 -1.72 -14.29
N GLN A 71 -1.02 -0.97 -14.23
CA GLN A 71 -1.45 -0.10 -15.32
C GLN A 71 -0.40 0.96 -15.65
N ASN A 72 0.13 1.66 -14.65
CA ASN A 72 1.14 2.70 -14.87
C ASN A 72 2.47 2.11 -15.38
N PHE A 73 2.95 0.97 -14.86
CA PHE A 73 4.16 0.32 -15.38
C PHE A 73 4.00 -0.16 -16.81
N HIS A 74 2.81 -0.65 -17.18
CA HIS A 74 2.51 -1.04 -18.56
C HIS A 74 2.67 0.13 -19.54
N GLU A 75 2.27 1.36 -19.16
CA GLU A 75 2.46 2.56 -19.96
C GLU A 75 3.95 2.87 -20.24
N TYR A 76 4.84 2.54 -19.28
CA TYR A 76 6.30 2.65 -19.44
C TYR A 76 6.96 1.42 -20.10
N GLY A 77 6.15 0.44 -20.51
CA GLY A 77 6.62 -0.79 -21.18
C GLY A 77 7.32 -1.77 -20.25
N TYR A 78 6.93 -1.81 -18.96
CA TYR A 78 7.33 -2.81 -18.00
C TYR A 78 6.22 -3.85 -17.79
N ASP A 79 6.62 -5.12 -17.72
CA ASP A 79 5.78 -6.21 -17.25
C ASP A 79 5.87 -6.33 -15.72
N CYS A 80 4.83 -6.87 -15.07
CA CYS A 80 4.80 -7.05 -13.63
C CYS A 80 4.73 -8.53 -13.22
N ILE A 81 5.54 -8.93 -12.24
CA ILE A 81 5.44 -10.25 -11.59
C ILE A 81 4.94 -10.04 -10.17
N LEU A 82 3.76 -10.60 -9.87
CA LEU A 82 3.13 -10.48 -8.55
C LEU A 82 3.52 -11.63 -7.63
N GLY A 83 3.90 -11.30 -6.37
CA GLY A 83 4.13 -12.21 -5.27
C GLY A 83 3.24 -11.93 -4.07
N CYS A 84 2.50 -12.94 -3.59
CA CYS A 84 1.73 -12.87 -2.35
C CYS A 84 2.49 -13.58 -1.23
N SER A 85 3.14 -12.81 -0.35
CA SER A 85 4.08 -13.36 0.63
C SER A 85 3.44 -13.88 1.92
N GLY A 86 2.18 -13.53 2.19
CA GLY A 86 1.65 -13.70 3.54
C GLY A 86 2.35 -12.76 4.54
N HIS A 87 2.16 -13.05 5.83
CA HIS A 87 2.61 -12.16 6.90
C HIS A 87 3.90 -12.60 7.58
N THR A 88 4.31 -13.87 7.46
CA THR A 88 5.50 -14.38 8.14
C THR A 88 6.79 -13.85 7.51
N ARG A 89 7.79 -13.57 8.33
CA ARG A 89 9.10 -13.10 7.88
C ARG A 89 9.74 -14.07 6.88
N GLU A 90 9.72 -15.38 7.20
CA GLU A 90 10.31 -16.41 6.34
C GLU A 90 9.68 -16.41 4.94
N ALA A 91 8.35 -16.34 4.86
CA ALA A 91 7.66 -16.30 3.58
C ALA A 91 8.01 -15.00 2.80
N LYS A 92 8.06 -13.84 3.46
CA LYS A 92 8.48 -12.58 2.84
C LYS A 92 9.88 -12.70 2.26
N GLU A 93 10.85 -13.22 3.02
CA GLU A 93 12.23 -13.40 2.58
C GLU A 93 12.34 -14.37 1.39
N ASN A 94 11.59 -15.48 1.41
CA ASN A 94 11.57 -16.45 0.32
C ASN A 94 11.00 -15.87 -0.98
N TYR A 95 9.92 -15.07 -0.88
CA TYR A 95 9.35 -14.39 -2.05
C TYR A 95 10.29 -13.32 -2.63
N VAL A 96 10.99 -12.56 -1.81
CA VAL A 96 12.03 -11.63 -2.29
C VAL A 96 13.11 -12.37 -3.07
N LYS A 97 13.64 -13.47 -2.53
CA LYS A 97 14.63 -14.32 -3.23
C LYS A 97 14.09 -14.85 -4.56
N LEU A 98 12.82 -15.30 -4.56
CA LEU A 98 12.15 -15.78 -5.78
C LEU A 98 12.05 -14.70 -6.84
N LEU A 99 11.58 -13.51 -6.49
CA LEU A 99 11.45 -12.39 -7.44
C LEU A 99 12.82 -11.95 -7.98
N LEU A 100 13.81 -11.79 -7.12
CA LEU A 100 15.18 -11.47 -7.55
C LEU A 100 15.76 -12.53 -8.50
N SER A 101 15.46 -13.81 -8.29
CA SER A 101 15.89 -14.90 -9.19
C SER A 101 15.30 -14.78 -10.60
N LYS A 102 14.20 -14.03 -10.78
CA LYS A 102 13.58 -13.71 -12.08
C LYS A 102 14.25 -12.54 -12.79
N ARG A 103 15.31 -11.95 -12.21
CA ARG A 103 16.04 -10.78 -12.75
C ARG A 103 15.13 -9.58 -12.96
N ILE A 104 14.29 -9.28 -11.97
CA ILE A 104 13.47 -8.06 -11.98
C ILE A 104 14.36 -6.81 -11.95
N ASP A 105 13.93 -5.74 -12.63
CA ASP A 105 14.65 -4.46 -12.67
C ASP A 105 14.47 -3.65 -11.38
N ALA A 106 13.31 -3.79 -10.72
CA ALA A 106 13.04 -3.22 -9.41
C ALA A 106 12.04 -4.08 -8.63
N LEU A 107 12.04 -3.94 -7.31
CA LEU A 107 11.10 -4.59 -6.40
C LEU A 107 10.20 -3.56 -5.73
N VAL A 108 8.88 -3.67 -5.91
CA VAL A 108 7.88 -2.88 -5.19
C VAL A 108 7.23 -3.73 -4.11
N MET A 109 7.19 -3.23 -2.88
CA MET A 109 6.58 -3.92 -1.74
C MET A 109 5.46 -3.05 -1.16
N ILE A 110 4.23 -3.58 -1.15
CA ILE A 110 3.03 -2.84 -0.76
C ILE A 110 2.57 -3.29 0.61
N GLY A 111 2.47 -2.36 1.55
CA GLY A 111 1.91 -2.59 2.88
C GLY A 111 2.86 -2.25 4.02
N SER A 112 2.28 -1.75 5.09
CA SER A 112 3.00 -1.26 6.28
C SER A 112 3.74 -2.34 7.07
N THR A 113 3.41 -3.62 6.85
CA THR A 113 4.04 -4.76 7.54
C THR A 113 5.48 -5.02 7.10
N TYR A 114 5.95 -4.42 5.99
CA TYR A 114 7.32 -4.59 5.52
C TYR A 114 8.33 -3.72 6.27
N GLY A 115 7.90 -2.58 6.83
CA GLY A 115 8.75 -1.71 7.66
C GLY A 115 9.09 -2.29 9.04
N GLY A 116 8.55 -3.45 9.38
CA GLY A 116 8.66 -4.00 10.72
C GLY A 116 7.97 -3.12 11.76
N ASN A 117 8.32 -3.34 13.03
CA ASN A 117 7.87 -2.50 14.15
C ASN A 117 8.83 -1.34 14.47
N GLY A 118 9.91 -1.19 13.68
CA GLY A 118 10.95 -0.18 13.88
C GLY A 118 11.94 -0.49 15.01
N VAL A 119 11.83 -1.64 15.68
CA VAL A 119 12.65 -2.00 16.85
C VAL A 119 13.77 -2.97 16.49
N GLU A 120 13.55 -3.91 15.58
CA GLU A 120 14.53 -4.94 15.26
C GLU A 120 15.07 -4.80 13.84
N GLU A 121 16.34 -4.44 13.70
CA GLU A 121 17.02 -4.37 12.40
C GLU A 121 16.95 -5.70 11.60
N LYS A 122 16.89 -6.82 12.32
CA LYS A 122 16.75 -8.15 11.73
C LYS A 122 15.48 -8.32 10.91
N GLU A 123 14.39 -7.64 11.26
CA GLU A 123 13.10 -7.77 10.55
C GLU A 123 13.16 -7.23 9.13
N THR A 124 14.02 -6.26 8.85
CA THR A 124 14.14 -5.58 7.56
C THR A 124 15.43 -5.94 6.80
N ALA A 125 16.32 -6.74 7.38
CA ALA A 125 17.61 -7.10 6.81
C ALA A 125 17.49 -7.71 5.40
N TYR A 126 16.46 -8.51 5.13
CA TYR A 126 16.24 -9.13 3.82
C TYR A 126 15.92 -8.07 2.74
N ILE A 127 15.27 -6.95 3.11
CA ILE A 127 14.98 -5.82 2.20
C ILE A 127 16.27 -5.06 1.90
N LYS A 128 17.08 -4.76 2.93
CA LYS A 128 18.40 -4.13 2.77
C LYS A 128 19.35 -5.00 1.92
N ASN A 129 19.23 -6.33 2.00
CA ASN A 129 19.99 -7.23 1.14
C ASN A 129 19.45 -7.26 -0.30
N ALA A 130 18.15 -7.16 -0.50
CA ALA A 130 17.54 -7.05 -1.82
C ALA A 130 17.96 -5.76 -2.53
N SER A 131 18.03 -4.62 -1.82
CA SER A 131 18.39 -3.33 -2.41
C SER A 131 19.82 -3.25 -2.96
N LYS A 132 20.69 -4.21 -2.57
CA LYS A 132 22.03 -4.36 -3.17
C LYS A 132 21.99 -5.00 -4.56
N GLN A 133 20.88 -5.62 -4.96
CA GLN A 133 20.72 -6.34 -6.22
C GLN A 133 19.79 -5.61 -7.19
N ALA A 134 18.76 -4.96 -6.68
CA ALA A 134 17.79 -4.17 -7.43
C ALA A 134 17.21 -3.05 -6.55
N PRO A 135 16.82 -1.89 -7.10
CA PRO A 135 16.10 -0.86 -6.36
C PRO A 135 14.86 -1.42 -5.68
N VAL A 136 14.64 -1.04 -4.42
CA VAL A 136 13.46 -1.44 -3.63
C VAL A 136 12.60 -0.22 -3.34
N PHE A 137 11.32 -0.34 -3.65
CA PHE A 137 10.32 0.70 -3.40
C PHE A 137 9.26 0.18 -2.43
N LEU A 138 9.03 0.93 -1.35
CA LEU A 138 8.05 0.60 -0.33
C LEU A 138 6.85 1.54 -0.46
N ILE A 139 5.65 0.98 -0.50
CA ILE A 139 4.41 1.75 -0.43
C ILE A 139 3.78 1.52 0.94
N ASN A 140 3.48 2.61 1.63
CA ASN A 140 2.94 2.62 2.99
C ASN A 140 3.84 1.96 4.03
N SER A 141 5.16 2.07 3.84
CA SER A 141 6.17 1.56 4.77
C SER A 141 7.43 2.42 4.69
N TRP A 142 8.25 2.40 5.74
CA TRP A 142 9.49 3.18 5.79
C TRP A 142 10.65 2.35 6.29
N ILE A 143 11.73 2.32 5.52
CA ILE A 143 13.03 1.75 5.90
C ILE A 143 14.11 2.66 5.33
N GLU A 144 15.04 3.08 6.15
CA GLU A 144 16.22 3.80 5.70
C GLU A 144 17.26 2.82 5.13
N GLY A 145 17.79 3.14 3.95
CA GLY A 145 18.82 2.34 3.31
C GLY A 145 19.18 2.84 1.93
N GLU A 146 20.37 2.44 1.47
CA GLU A 146 20.83 2.68 0.12
C GLU A 146 19.94 1.95 -0.88
N ASN A 147 19.57 2.63 -1.97
CA ASN A 147 18.72 2.09 -3.03
C ASN A 147 17.33 1.60 -2.54
N ILE A 148 16.84 2.19 -1.42
CA ILE A 148 15.50 1.98 -0.87
C ILE A 148 14.76 3.31 -0.93
N TYR A 149 13.56 3.27 -1.49
CA TYR A 149 12.69 4.43 -1.71
C TYR A 149 11.31 4.14 -1.13
N CYS A 150 10.63 5.18 -0.63
CA CYS A 150 9.36 5.01 0.06
C CYS A 150 8.35 6.07 -0.39
N SER A 151 7.11 5.64 -0.61
CA SER A 151 5.95 6.50 -0.79
C SER A 151 4.93 6.19 0.31
N ASN A 152 4.63 7.18 1.15
CA ASN A 152 3.81 7.02 2.34
C ASN A 152 2.65 8.02 2.35
N ALA A 153 1.51 7.62 2.90
CA ALA A 153 0.48 8.55 3.33
C ALA A 153 0.96 9.38 4.54
N ASP A 154 0.47 10.61 4.67
CA ASP A 154 0.64 11.40 5.90
C ASP A 154 -0.39 10.96 6.96
N ASP A 155 -0.18 9.75 7.46
CA ASP A 155 -1.07 9.11 8.42
C ASP A 155 -1.18 9.88 9.74
N PHE A 156 -0.06 10.50 10.17
CA PHE A 156 -0.04 11.30 11.40
C PHE A 156 -0.95 12.53 11.29
N SER A 157 -0.75 13.35 10.24
CA SER A 157 -1.54 14.58 10.05
C SER A 157 -3.02 14.26 9.83
N ALA A 158 -3.33 13.20 9.08
CA ALA A 158 -4.71 12.77 8.87
C ALA A 158 -5.41 12.33 10.16
N ALA A 159 -4.73 11.53 10.99
CA ALA A 159 -5.29 11.08 12.26
C ALA A 159 -5.45 12.25 13.26
N TYR A 160 -4.50 13.17 13.27
CA TYR A 160 -4.58 14.41 14.04
C TYR A 160 -5.80 15.25 13.62
N GLU A 161 -6.01 15.42 12.32
CA GLU A 161 -7.13 16.22 11.79
C GLU A 161 -8.48 15.58 12.09
N VAL A 162 -8.64 14.26 11.87
CA VAL A 162 -9.86 13.50 12.20
C VAL A 162 -10.20 13.66 13.69
N THR A 163 -9.22 13.39 14.56
CA THR A 163 -9.42 13.46 16.01
C THR A 163 -9.78 14.88 16.45
N SER A 164 -9.08 15.88 15.92
CA SER A 164 -9.37 17.29 16.18
C SER A 164 -10.76 17.70 15.69
N ALA A 165 -11.22 17.18 14.54
CA ALA A 165 -12.56 17.42 14.02
C ALA A 165 -13.64 16.86 14.95
N LEU A 166 -13.46 15.62 15.42
CA LEU A 166 -14.36 15.00 16.39
C LEU A 166 -14.42 15.81 17.71
N ILE A 167 -13.27 16.24 18.23
CA ILE A 167 -13.20 17.09 19.44
C ILE A 167 -13.93 18.42 19.24
N ARG A 168 -13.74 19.10 18.10
CA ARG A 168 -14.45 20.35 17.78
C ARG A 168 -15.97 20.19 17.73
N ARG A 169 -16.48 18.97 17.47
CA ARG A 169 -17.89 18.59 17.53
C ARG A 169 -18.35 18.16 18.91
N GLY A 170 -17.52 18.35 19.93
CA GLY A 170 -17.84 18.08 21.32
C GLY A 170 -17.67 16.61 21.73
N LYS A 171 -17.11 15.75 20.87
CA LYS A 171 -16.81 14.36 21.22
C LYS A 171 -15.65 14.34 22.22
N LYS A 172 -15.78 13.51 23.27
CA LYS A 172 -14.84 13.47 24.42
C LYS A 172 -14.22 12.11 24.65
N ARG A 173 -14.89 11.06 24.21
CA ARG A 173 -14.47 9.67 24.41
C ARG A 173 -14.34 8.98 23.04
N ILE A 174 -13.25 9.28 22.34
CA ILE A 174 -13.00 8.78 20.99
C ILE A 174 -12.33 7.41 21.08
N LEU A 175 -13.03 6.36 20.67
CA LEU A 175 -12.48 5.01 20.57
C LEU A 175 -11.55 4.93 19.35
N PHE A 176 -10.26 4.68 19.57
CA PHE A 176 -9.30 4.37 18.51
C PHE A 176 -9.26 2.86 18.28
N LEU A 177 -9.83 2.41 17.16
CA LEU A 177 -10.00 1.00 16.83
C LEU A 177 -8.93 0.56 15.82
N TYR A 178 -8.03 -0.36 16.22
CA TYR A 178 -6.85 -0.75 15.42
C TYR A 178 -6.59 -2.25 15.47
N ASP A 179 -5.88 -2.76 14.46
CA ASP A 179 -5.62 -4.20 14.26
C ASP A 179 -4.14 -4.59 14.25
N SER A 180 -3.25 -3.61 14.24
CA SER A 180 -1.82 -3.86 14.09
C SER A 180 -0.97 -2.75 14.73
N GLU A 181 0.32 -3.04 14.94
CA GLU A 181 1.33 -2.08 15.41
C GLU A 181 2.36 -1.75 14.32
N THR A 182 1.93 -1.78 13.06
CA THR A 182 2.77 -1.44 11.91
C THR A 182 3.14 0.04 11.89
N PHE A 183 4.06 0.41 11.01
CA PHE A 183 4.48 1.81 10.83
C PHE A 183 3.29 2.77 10.65
N SER A 184 2.38 2.46 9.72
CA SER A 184 1.20 3.28 9.44
C SER A 184 0.25 3.37 10.65
N ALA A 185 -0.01 2.23 11.32
CA ALA A 185 -0.88 2.22 12.50
C ALA A 185 -0.31 3.06 13.66
N LYS A 186 1.01 3.03 13.88
CA LYS A 186 1.70 3.86 14.88
C LYS A 186 1.59 5.35 14.55
N GLN A 187 1.79 5.75 13.28
CA GLN A 187 1.63 7.15 12.86
C GLN A 187 0.20 7.64 13.09
N LYS A 188 -0.82 6.82 12.80
CA LYS A 188 -2.23 7.14 13.10
C LYS A 188 -2.47 7.27 14.60
N MET A 189 -1.94 6.35 15.40
CA MET A 189 -2.07 6.40 16.87
C MET A 189 -1.40 7.65 17.45
N GLU A 190 -0.18 7.98 17.01
CA GLU A 190 0.53 9.18 17.43
C GLU A 190 -0.24 10.47 17.10
N GLY A 191 -0.84 10.55 15.89
CA GLY A 191 -1.69 11.67 15.48
C GLY A 191 -2.95 11.81 16.35
N TYR A 192 -3.61 10.66 16.64
CA TYR A 192 -4.75 10.60 17.56
C TYR A 192 -4.37 11.08 18.98
N GLU A 193 -3.32 10.53 19.56
CA GLU A 193 -2.85 10.90 20.91
C GLU A 193 -2.43 12.36 20.98
N ARG A 194 -1.77 12.86 19.96
CA ARG A 194 -1.35 14.26 19.88
C ARG A 194 -2.53 15.22 19.85
N ALA A 195 -3.54 14.93 19.06
CA ALA A 195 -4.74 15.77 18.98
C ALA A 195 -5.51 15.84 20.31
N LEU A 196 -5.62 14.70 21.02
CA LEU A 196 -6.20 14.68 22.37
C LEU A 196 -5.39 15.54 23.35
N SER A 197 -4.07 15.37 23.35
CA SER A 197 -3.18 16.10 24.25
C SER A 197 -3.21 17.60 24.01
N ASP A 198 -3.19 18.04 22.75
CA ASP A 198 -3.24 19.47 22.39
C ASP A 198 -4.61 20.10 22.74
N ALA A 199 -5.68 19.33 22.78
CA ALA A 199 -7.00 19.76 23.24
C ALA A 199 -7.20 19.65 24.76
N GLY A 200 -6.21 19.18 25.51
CA GLY A 200 -6.30 19.00 26.96
C GLY A 200 -7.07 17.78 27.43
N TYR A 201 -7.34 16.80 26.53
CA TYR A 201 -7.99 15.55 26.89
C TYR A 201 -6.96 14.48 27.28
N PRO A 202 -7.28 13.61 28.26
CA PRO A 202 -6.40 12.53 28.63
C PRO A 202 -6.37 11.44 27.53
N VAL A 203 -5.21 10.86 27.28
CA VAL A 203 -5.06 9.67 26.47
C VAL A 203 -5.39 8.45 27.33
N LEU A 204 -6.58 7.88 27.14
CA LEU A 204 -7.07 6.76 27.92
C LEU A 204 -6.74 5.41 27.24
N GLY A 205 -6.10 4.51 27.98
CA GLY A 205 -5.66 3.22 27.46
C GLY A 205 -6.84 2.31 27.06
N ASP A 206 -7.98 2.40 27.74
CA ASP A 206 -9.22 1.66 27.44
C ASP A 206 -9.89 2.12 26.15
N LEU A 207 -9.59 3.33 25.67
CA LEU A 207 -10.05 3.84 24.37
C LEU A 207 -9.11 3.52 23.20
N LYS A 208 -7.98 2.85 23.43
CA LYS A 208 -7.14 2.24 22.40
C LYS A 208 -7.46 0.76 22.28
N PHE A 209 -8.37 0.43 21.38
CA PHE A 209 -9.00 -0.89 21.33
C PHE A 209 -8.42 -1.74 20.20
N HIS A 210 -7.58 -2.70 20.58
CA HIS A 210 -6.97 -3.64 19.64
C HIS A 210 -7.93 -4.78 19.29
N THR A 211 -8.05 -5.11 18.00
CA THR A 211 -8.89 -6.19 17.49
C THR A 211 -8.26 -6.81 16.24
N LYS A 212 -8.93 -7.78 15.64
CA LYS A 212 -8.58 -8.28 14.30
C LYS A 212 -9.33 -7.48 13.23
N ASN A 213 -8.75 -7.33 12.04
CA ASN A 213 -9.42 -6.72 10.89
C ASN A 213 -10.44 -7.69 10.27
N GLU A 214 -11.40 -8.09 11.06
CA GLU A 214 -12.54 -8.95 10.71
C GLU A 214 -13.82 -8.31 11.25
N ILE A 215 -14.72 -7.89 10.37
CA ILE A 215 -15.90 -7.08 10.72
C ILE A 215 -16.74 -7.71 11.86
N HIS A 216 -17.05 -9.01 11.75
CA HIS A 216 -17.86 -9.67 12.76
C HIS A 216 -17.12 -9.88 14.08
N TYR A 217 -15.84 -10.24 14.01
CA TYR A 217 -15.01 -10.42 15.19
C TYR A 217 -14.88 -9.10 15.97
N ALA A 218 -14.54 -7.99 15.28
CA ALA A 218 -14.40 -6.67 15.91
C ALA A 218 -15.71 -6.20 16.55
N ARG A 219 -16.86 -6.36 15.86
CA ARG A 219 -18.19 -6.08 16.43
C ARG A 219 -18.45 -6.89 17.69
N ASP A 220 -18.26 -8.20 17.65
CA ASP A 220 -18.58 -9.09 18.77
C ASP A 220 -17.67 -8.84 19.96
N LEU A 221 -16.41 -8.51 19.72
CA LEU A 221 -15.46 -8.08 20.75
C LEU A 221 -15.92 -6.78 21.42
N MET A 222 -16.33 -5.76 20.66
CA MET A 222 -16.89 -4.51 21.21
C MET A 222 -18.15 -4.76 22.03
N LEU A 223 -19.03 -5.68 21.61
CA LEU A 223 -20.24 -6.04 22.35
C LEU A 223 -19.94 -6.77 23.67
N ALA A 224 -18.84 -7.52 23.73
CA ALA A 224 -18.42 -8.25 24.93
C ALA A 224 -17.89 -7.31 26.04
N TYR A 225 -17.38 -6.12 25.69
CA TYR A 225 -16.87 -5.14 26.66
C TYR A 225 -18.00 -4.28 27.24
N LYS A 226 -18.58 -4.72 28.36
CA LYS A 226 -19.78 -4.12 28.97
C LYS A 226 -19.62 -2.67 29.44
N ASN A 227 -18.40 -2.27 29.79
CA ASN A 227 -18.10 -0.95 30.38
C ASN A 227 -17.35 -0.03 29.40
N LEU A 228 -17.34 -0.35 28.12
CA LEU A 228 -16.69 0.47 27.11
C LEU A 228 -17.63 1.63 26.73
N GLU A 229 -17.34 2.81 27.26
CA GLU A 229 -18.09 4.03 26.98
C GLU A 229 -17.32 4.91 25.99
N PHE A 230 -17.95 5.27 24.86
CA PHE A 230 -17.40 6.16 23.83
C PHE A 230 -18.53 6.84 23.08
N ASP A 231 -18.26 8.03 22.55
CA ASP A 231 -19.17 8.87 21.76
C ASP A 231 -18.77 8.98 20.30
N SER A 232 -17.60 8.46 19.96
CA SER A 232 -17.12 8.39 18.60
C SER A 232 -16.10 7.26 18.42
N VAL A 233 -15.95 6.80 17.17
CA VAL A 233 -14.98 5.80 16.76
C VAL A 233 -14.12 6.35 15.63
N PHE A 234 -12.81 6.30 15.80
CA PHE A 234 -11.84 6.44 14.74
C PHE A 234 -11.18 5.09 14.50
N ALA A 235 -11.50 4.47 13.38
CA ALA A 235 -10.98 3.16 12.99
C ALA A 235 -9.86 3.31 11.95
N VAL A 236 -8.78 2.55 12.11
CA VAL A 236 -7.61 2.60 11.19
C VAL A 236 -7.88 1.97 9.83
N GLU A 237 -9.03 1.31 9.67
CA GLU A 237 -9.51 0.65 8.44
C GLU A 237 -11.03 0.75 8.33
N ASP A 238 -11.58 0.87 7.11
CA ASP A 238 -13.03 0.94 6.88
C ASP A 238 -13.76 -0.33 7.36
N GLY A 239 -13.13 -1.50 7.27
CA GLY A 239 -13.71 -2.74 7.78
C GLY A 239 -13.97 -2.68 9.28
N LEU A 240 -13.08 -2.07 10.04
CA LEU A 240 -13.26 -1.86 11.49
C LEU A 240 -14.33 -0.79 11.77
N ALA A 241 -14.40 0.26 10.95
CA ALA A 241 -15.47 1.24 11.06
C ALA A 241 -16.85 0.63 10.78
N VAL A 242 -16.97 -0.24 9.78
CA VAL A 242 -18.20 -1.01 9.50
C VAL A 242 -18.55 -1.92 10.69
N ALA A 243 -17.56 -2.50 11.38
CA ALA A 243 -17.82 -3.25 12.61
C ALA A 243 -18.43 -2.35 13.71
N ALA A 244 -17.96 -1.12 13.86
CA ALA A 244 -18.53 -0.13 14.79
C ALA A 244 -19.96 0.29 14.39
N LEU A 245 -20.27 0.46 13.10
CA LEU A 245 -21.64 0.70 12.63
C LEU A 245 -22.56 -0.49 12.96
N LYS A 246 -22.09 -1.72 12.79
CA LYS A 246 -22.86 -2.92 13.18
C LYS A 246 -23.03 -3.03 14.70
N TYR A 247 -22.04 -2.62 15.49
CA TYR A 247 -22.17 -2.49 16.94
C TYR A 247 -23.25 -1.47 17.30
N ALA A 248 -23.23 -0.26 16.73
CA ALA A 248 -24.24 0.77 16.96
C ALA A 248 -25.65 0.25 16.66
N LYS A 249 -25.83 -0.41 15.51
CA LYS A 249 -27.10 -1.03 15.12
C LYS A 249 -27.62 -2.04 16.15
N VAL A 250 -26.75 -2.92 16.67
CA VAL A 250 -27.16 -3.91 17.70
C VAL A 250 -27.54 -3.24 19.01
N LYS A 251 -26.89 -2.15 19.37
CA LYS A 251 -27.15 -1.36 20.59
C LYS A 251 -28.30 -0.37 20.45
N GLY A 252 -28.82 -0.16 19.26
CA GLY A 252 -29.85 0.86 18.98
C GLY A 252 -29.34 2.30 19.11
N ILE A 253 -28.02 2.52 18.87
CA ILE A 253 -27.37 3.83 18.94
C ILE A 253 -27.48 4.48 17.56
N SER A 254 -27.95 5.74 17.50
CA SER A 254 -28.05 6.50 16.25
C SER A 254 -26.69 7.02 15.78
N VAL A 255 -26.45 6.94 14.46
CA VAL A 255 -25.25 7.45 13.80
C VAL A 255 -25.69 8.45 12.73
N PRO A 256 -25.19 9.70 12.75
CA PRO A 256 -24.07 10.22 13.56
C PRO A 256 -24.46 10.86 14.90
N GLU A 257 -25.75 10.96 15.28
CA GLU A 257 -26.25 11.80 16.37
C GLU A 257 -25.65 11.41 17.72
N GLU A 258 -25.73 10.12 18.09
CA GLU A 258 -25.16 9.63 19.35
C GLU A 258 -23.73 9.14 19.19
N LEU A 259 -23.40 8.51 18.05
CA LEU A 259 -22.09 7.95 17.77
C LEU A 259 -21.57 8.42 16.41
N SER A 260 -20.49 9.19 16.39
CA SER A 260 -19.77 9.48 15.15
C SER A 260 -18.78 8.36 14.82
N VAL A 261 -18.67 7.97 13.53
CA VAL A 261 -17.76 6.92 13.08
C VAL A 261 -16.93 7.40 11.89
N VAL A 262 -15.61 7.24 11.99
CA VAL A 262 -14.67 7.57 10.91
C VAL A 262 -13.84 6.32 10.59
N GLY A 263 -13.75 5.99 9.30
CA GLY A 263 -12.92 4.93 8.76
C GLY A 263 -11.61 5.43 8.12
N TYR A 264 -10.92 4.53 7.44
CA TYR A 264 -9.65 4.81 6.78
C TYR A 264 -9.50 3.99 5.50
N ASN A 265 -8.82 4.54 4.49
CA ASN A 265 -8.53 4.05 3.15
C ASN A 265 -9.59 4.33 2.10
N ASN A 266 -10.75 4.90 2.45
CA ASN A 266 -11.84 5.21 1.52
C ASN A 266 -12.11 4.06 0.54
N SER A 267 -12.23 2.85 1.09
CA SER A 267 -12.46 1.62 0.34
C SER A 267 -13.91 1.51 -0.15
N PRO A 268 -14.24 0.57 -1.04
CA PRO A 268 -15.63 0.33 -1.45
C PRO A 268 -16.59 0.07 -0.27
N LEU A 269 -16.09 -0.36 0.89
CA LEU A 269 -16.92 -0.53 2.09
C LEU A 269 -17.51 0.78 2.58
N SER A 270 -16.82 1.91 2.36
CA SER A 270 -17.27 3.23 2.83
C SER A 270 -18.56 3.71 2.16
N VAL A 271 -18.82 3.28 0.93
CA VAL A 271 -20.05 3.60 0.18
C VAL A 271 -21.04 2.43 0.12
N SER A 272 -20.64 1.25 0.60
CA SER A 272 -21.48 0.04 0.59
C SER A 272 -22.21 -0.20 1.92
N CYS A 273 -21.88 0.57 2.97
CA CYS A 273 -22.58 0.53 4.26
C CYS A 273 -23.64 1.62 4.36
N GLU A 274 -24.58 1.42 5.29
CA GLU A 274 -25.65 2.38 5.57
C GLU A 274 -25.65 2.68 7.08
N PRO A 275 -25.47 3.96 7.49
CA PRO A 275 -25.17 5.14 6.66
C PRO A 275 -23.79 5.07 5.98
N GLU A 276 -23.61 5.79 4.85
CA GLU A 276 -22.32 5.88 4.17
C GLU A 276 -21.24 6.46 5.08
N LEU A 277 -20.06 5.81 5.07
CA LEU A 277 -18.99 6.05 6.04
C LEU A 277 -18.09 7.22 5.64
N THR A 278 -17.95 8.22 6.52
CA THR A 278 -16.86 9.20 6.48
C THR A 278 -15.55 8.45 6.64
N SER A 279 -14.62 8.62 5.70
CA SER A 279 -13.36 7.88 5.69
C SER A 279 -12.20 8.75 5.23
N VAL A 280 -11.00 8.49 5.75
CA VAL A 280 -9.78 9.11 5.26
C VAL A 280 -9.33 8.41 3.98
N ASP A 281 -9.18 9.16 2.89
CA ASP A 281 -8.52 8.69 1.68
C ASP A 281 -7.01 8.86 1.82
N SER A 282 -6.29 7.74 1.88
CA SER A 282 -4.82 7.70 1.94
C SER A 282 -4.15 8.04 0.59
N ARG A 283 -4.95 8.33 -0.45
CA ARG A 283 -4.47 8.71 -1.79
C ARG A 283 -3.53 7.65 -2.40
N ILE A 284 -3.91 6.37 -2.25
CA ILE A 284 -3.08 5.24 -2.72
C ILE A 284 -2.75 5.32 -4.21
N GLU A 285 -3.66 5.81 -5.04
CA GLU A 285 -3.43 6.03 -6.47
C GLU A 285 -2.27 7.00 -6.70
N GLN A 286 -2.26 8.12 -5.98
CA GLN A 286 -1.18 9.11 -6.06
C GLN A 286 0.14 8.56 -5.52
N GLN A 287 0.10 7.78 -4.43
CA GLN A 287 1.29 7.12 -3.90
C GLN A 287 1.90 6.17 -4.95
N CYS A 288 1.07 5.37 -5.64
CA CYS A 288 1.49 4.46 -6.69
C CYS A 288 2.04 5.21 -7.90
N TYR A 289 1.37 6.27 -8.35
CA TYR A 289 1.84 7.10 -9.46
C TYR A 289 3.23 7.68 -9.19
N ILE A 290 3.43 8.30 -8.02
CA ILE A 290 4.73 8.84 -7.62
C ILE A 290 5.79 7.75 -7.52
N ALA A 291 5.43 6.57 -6.98
CA ALA A 291 6.34 5.44 -6.91
C ALA A 291 6.79 4.98 -8.29
N VAL A 292 5.88 4.84 -9.27
CA VAL A 292 6.20 4.46 -10.65
C VAL A 292 7.11 5.48 -11.30
N GLU A 293 6.79 6.79 -11.23
CA GLU A 293 7.64 7.83 -11.78
C GLU A 293 9.07 7.78 -11.19
N ASN A 294 9.17 7.60 -9.88
CA ASN A 294 10.46 7.53 -9.20
C ASN A 294 11.24 6.27 -9.60
N ILE A 295 10.55 5.12 -9.72
CA ILE A 295 11.17 3.86 -10.19
C ILE A 295 11.74 4.04 -11.59
N VAL A 296 10.96 4.57 -12.52
CA VAL A 296 11.42 4.80 -13.90
C VAL A 296 12.63 5.71 -13.91
N LYS A 297 12.62 6.84 -13.17
CA LYS A 297 13.77 7.74 -13.05
C LYS A 297 15.02 7.04 -12.52
N VAL A 298 14.88 6.22 -11.47
CA VAL A 298 16.01 5.44 -10.91
C VAL A 298 16.55 4.45 -11.93
N LEU A 299 15.69 3.73 -12.64
CA LEU A 299 16.08 2.76 -13.67
C LEU A 299 16.71 3.41 -14.90
N GLU A 300 16.43 4.70 -15.16
CA GLU A 300 17.08 5.52 -16.18
C GLU A 300 18.40 6.14 -15.70
N GLY A 301 18.81 5.87 -14.46
CA GLY A 301 20.09 6.33 -13.90
C GLY A 301 20.03 7.71 -13.23
N ASN A 302 18.84 8.23 -12.94
CA ASN A 302 18.71 9.47 -12.19
C ASN A 302 18.98 9.21 -10.70
N THR A 303 19.95 9.93 -10.13
CA THR A 303 20.36 9.81 -8.72
C THR A 303 19.70 10.84 -7.78
N GLU A 304 18.92 11.78 -8.33
CA GLU A 304 18.26 12.85 -7.57
C GLU A 304 16.82 12.49 -7.18
N VAL A 305 16.53 11.20 -6.95
CA VAL A 305 15.21 10.75 -6.52
C VAL A 305 15.15 10.75 -4.99
N SER A 306 14.10 11.36 -4.43
CA SER A 306 13.89 11.38 -2.98
C SER A 306 13.67 9.97 -2.43
N HIS A 307 14.43 9.61 -1.40
CA HIS A 307 14.27 8.32 -0.70
C HIS A 307 12.95 8.21 0.07
N ARG A 308 12.30 9.33 0.38
CA ARG A 308 11.01 9.34 1.05
C ARG A 308 10.11 10.42 0.49
N THR A 309 8.92 10.02 0.05
CA THR A 309 7.84 10.92 -0.36
C THR A 309 6.63 10.71 0.54
N ILE A 310 6.06 11.80 1.05
CA ILE A 310 4.86 11.79 1.89
C ILE A 310 3.73 12.41 1.10
N VAL A 311 2.61 11.69 0.98
CA VAL A 311 1.41 12.12 0.25
C VAL A 311 0.34 12.54 1.26
N PRO A 312 -0.15 13.78 1.20
CA PRO A 312 -1.25 14.23 2.07
C PRO A 312 -2.51 13.39 1.86
N CYS A 313 -3.17 13.03 2.97
CA CYS A 313 -4.47 12.37 2.95
C CYS A 313 -5.60 13.37 2.77
N GLU A 314 -6.81 12.86 2.50
CA GLU A 314 -8.05 13.65 2.39
C GLU A 314 -9.16 13.02 3.23
N ILE A 315 -9.90 13.82 3.99
CA ILE A 315 -11.09 13.34 4.71
C ILE A 315 -12.31 13.44 3.78
N VAL A 316 -12.79 12.28 3.35
CA VAL A 316 -14.01 12.17 2.53
C VAL A 316 -15.21 12.09 3.45
N LYS A 317 -15.90 13.20 3.58
CA LYS A 317 -17.06 13.34 4.47
C LYS A 317 -18.30 12.68 3.88
N ARG A 318 -19.02 11.93 4.73
CA ARG A 318 -20.28 11.25 4.39
C ARG A 318 -21.25 11.33 5.59
N CYS A 319 -22.09 10.30 5.74
CA CYS A 319 -23.24 10.34 6.65
C CYS A 319 -22.93 9.91 8.10
N THR A 320 -21.73 9.41 8.41
CA THR A 320 -21.40 8.92 9.75
C THR A 320 -20.76 9.95 10.68
N THR A 321 -20.65 11.19 10.22
CA THR A 321 -20.17 12.34 11.01
C THR A 321 -20.97 13.59 10.66
N ASP A 322 -20.91 14.59 11.54
CA ASP A 322 -21.57 15.89 11.39
C ASP A 322 -20.60 17.05 11.08
N PHE A 323 -19.37 16.73 10.61
CA PHE A 323 -18.34 17.72 10.23
C PHE A 323 -17.91 17.63 8.78
#